data_8c5ec0e169bd651430710a695d7cb2eb
#
_entry.id   8c5ec0e169bd651430710a695d7cb2eb
#
_cell.length_a   1.000
_cell.length_b   1.000
_cell.length_c   1.000
_cell.angle_alpha   90.00
_cell.angle_beta   90.00
_cell.angle_gamma   90.00
#
_symmetry.space_group_name_H-M   'P 1'
#
loop_
_entity.id
_entity.type
_entity.pdbx_description
1 polymer ?
#
loop_
_entity_poly.entity_id
_entity_poly.type
_entity_poly.pdbx_seq_one_letter_code
_entity_poly.pdbx_strand_id
1 'polypeptide(L)'
;MASAVRGRDEDGRGPDASAPDAPAPDGRAPDAPAHGARRRAPRARAAAAVVLVVLGALLAPVAVAASWGRGLVADTDRYLAAVGPLAEDPQVREAVTDRVTAAVVDGLRLERLAADATSAIAALDLPPRASEAVESLRGPLVDAATGYVRGVVGRVVDSDAFATVWTTANREVHRQLAAVLRGDPGALARIDADGTLTVDLGGVVDAVRQRLSAAGFAVVDRLPAVDASFAVLRSADLVRAQEAYRALDAAATWSPWAAVALLAGAVALARDRVRALAVVSLAVAGAVALLLVALVAGRSWYAGSLPPAVQRPDVAVVVYDQVLSGLRAALLRVLAAAVVVAAAGAVGVAARGGRAGRALR
;
A
#
# COMPACT_ATOMS: atom_id res chain seq x y z
N MET A 1 -69.82 -32.38 26.63
CA MET A 1 -71.20 -32.79 26.21
C MET A 1 -71.04 -33.68 25.00
N ALA A 2 -71.07 -34.94 25.21
CA ALA A 2 -72.22 -35.82 24.97
C ALA A 2 -72.24 -36.17 23.49
N SER A 3 -72.05 -37.34 23.10
CA SER A 3 -72.66 -38.67 23.31
C SER A 3 -72.88 -39.29 21.91
N ALA A 4 -72.28 -40.41 21.61
CA ALA A 4 -72.85 -41.76 21.70
C ALA A 4 -73.85 -42.01 20.57
N VAL A 5 -73.81 -43.16 19.87
CA VAL A 5 -74.34 -44.49 20.10
C VAL A 5 -74.43 -45.22 18.76
N ARG A 6 -73.73 -46.35 18.54
CA ARG A 6 -74.26 -47.73 18.59
C ARG A 6 -75.21 -48.20 17.46
N GLY A 7 -74.92 -49.41 16.93
CA GLY A 7 -75.81 -50.48 16.46
C GLY A 7 -75.19 -51.27 15.31
N ARG A 8 -74.63 -52.43 15.41
CA ARG A 8 -75.26 -53.81 15.51
C ARG A 8 -76.28 -54.05 14.38
N ASP A 9 -76.30 -55.06 13.67
CA ASP A 9 -76.07 -56.51 13.76
C ASP A 9 -76.20 -57.13 12.35
N GLU A 10 -75.59 -58.17 12.17
CA GLU A 10 -75.94 -59.58 11.98
C GLU A 10 -76.12 -60.15 10.56
N ASP A 11 -75.40 -61.21 10.36
CA ASP A 11 -75.65 -62.56 9.87
C ASP A 11 -75.92 -62.86 8.37
N GLY A 12 -75.19 -63.89 7.92
CA GLY A 12 -75.58 -64.65 6.76
C GLY A 12 -74.53 -65.59 6.18
N ARG A 13 -74.53 -66.84 6.64
CA ARG A 13 -73.80 -68.04 6.20
C ARG A 13 -73.62 -68.23 4.71
N GLY A 14 -72.42 -68.77 4.38
CA GLY A 14 -71.83 -69.56 3.35
C GLY A 14 -72.68 -70.38 2.37
N PRO A 15 -72.13 -71.26 1.54
CA PRO A 15 -70.87 -72.01 1.55
C PRO A 15 -70.13 -72.11 0.19
N ASP A 16 -68.87 -72.62 0.26
CA ASP A 16 -68.09 -73.43 -0.69
C ASP A 16 -68.18 -73.21 -2.20
N ALA A 17 -67.05 -72.90 -2.77
CA ALA A 17 -66.55 -73.49 -4.00
C ALA A 17 -65.03 -73.34 -4.14
N SER A 18 -64.38 -74.49 -4.06
CA SER A 18 -62.93 -74.65 -4.40
C SER A 18 -62.67 -74.34 -5.86
N ALA A 19 -61.58 -73.63 -6.13
CA ALA A 19 -60.90 -73.63 -7.42
C ALA A 19 -59.51 -73.08 -7.30
N PRO A 20 -58.57 -73.38 -8.19
CA PRO A 20 -57.19 -73.78 -7.84
C PRO A 20 -56.16 -72.66 -7.90
N ASP A 21 -54.99 -72.95 -7.28
CA ASP A 21 -53.77 -72.24 -7.27
C ASP A 21 -53.38 -71.56 -8.59
N ALA A 22 -53.22 -70.22 -8.52
CA ALA A 22 -52.43 -69.46 -9.50
C ALA A 22 -51.16 -68.94 -8.78
N PRO A 23 -49.95 -69.10 -9.36
CA PRO A 23 -48.72 -68.69 -8.73
C PRO A 23 -48.61 -67.14 -8.67
N ALA A 24 -48.21 -66.62 -7.52
CA ALA A 24 -47.89 -65.20 -7.31
C ALA A 24 -46.83 -64.76 -8.26
N PRO A 25 -46.93 -63.55 -8.89
CA PRO A 25 -45.80 -62.95 -9.60
C PRO A 25 -44.83 -62.41 -8.58
N ASP A 26 -43.60 -62.95 -8.59
CA ASP A 26 -42.44 -62.41 -7.92
C ASP A 26 -42.19 -60.94 -8.40
N GLY A 27 -42.77 -60.02 -7.70
CA GLY A 27 -42.51 -58.55 -7.86
C GLY A 27 -41.15 -58.16 -7.30
N ARG A 28 -40.09 -58.68 -7.91
CA ARG A 28 -38.79 -58.08 -7.75
C ARG A 28 -38.75 -56.86 -8.66
N ALA A 29 -38.94 -55.65 -8.07
CA ALA A 29 -38.61 -54.41 -8.69
C ALA A 29 -37.11 -54.44 -9.00
N PRO A 30 -36.66 -54.09 -10.22
CA PRO A 30 -35.24 -53.99 -10.50
C PRO A 30 -34.69 -52.80 -9.69
N ASP A 31 -33.77 -53.10 -8.78
CA ASP A 31 -32.94 -52.11 -8.12
C ASP A 31 -32.31 -51.19 -9.18
N ALA A 32 -32.88 -50.01 -9.34
CA ALA A 32 -32.28 -48.95 -10.17
C ALA A 32 -30.89 -48.62 -9.59
N PRO A 33 -29.82 -48.76 -10.35
CA PRO A 33 -28.49 -48.51 -9.81
C PRO A 33 -28.37 -47.01 -9.49
N ALA A 34 -28.26 -46.70 -8.21
CA ALA A 34 -27.90 -45.35 -7.71
C ALA A 34 -26.46 -44.97 -8.09
N HIS A 35 -26.19 -44.89 -9.42
CA HIS A 35 -24.85 -44.64 -9.96
C HIS A 35 -24.53 -43.14 -10.16
N GLY A 36 -25.47 -42.23 -9.86
CA GLY A 36 -25.30 -40.80 -10.09
C GLY A 36 -24.58 -40.01 -8.96
N ALA A 37 -24.67 -40.48 -7.72
CA ALA A 37 -24.18 -39.70 -6.56
C ALA A 37 -22.68 -39.87 -6.29
N ARG A 38 -22.06 -41.00 -6.61
CA ARG A 38 -20.65 -41.30 -6.29
C ARG A 38 -19.63 -40.62 -7.22
N ARG A 39 -20.00 -40.18 -8.43
CA ARG A 39 -19.08 -39.49 -9.37
C ARG A 39 -19.00 -37.98 -9.17
N ARG A 40 -19.95 -37.35 -8.47
CA ARG A 40 -19.97 -35.90 -8.21
C ARG A 40 -18.97 -35.48 -7.12
N ALA A 41 -18.76 -36.31 -6.11
CA ALA A 41 -17.87 -36.01 -4.98
C ALA A 41 -16.41 -35.76 -5.37
N PRO A 42 -15.73 -36.53 -6.26
CA PRO A 42 -14.34 -36.27 -6.62
C PRO A 42 -14.16 -35.00 -7.49
N ARG A 43 -15.15 -34.63 -8.31
CA ARG A 43 -15.12 -33.42 -9.12
C ARG A 43 -15.34 -32.15 -8.27
N ALA A 44 -16.27 -32.22 -7.31
CA ALA A 44 -16.52 -31.12 -6.39
C ALA A 44 -15.28 -30.80 -5.51
N ARG A 45 -14.57 -31.84 -5.02
CA ARG A 45 -13.32 -31.68 -4.27
C ARG A 45 -12.21 -31.08 -5.13
N ALA A 46 -12.08 -31.47 -6.39
CA ALA A 46 -11.11 -30.92 -7.31
C ALA A 46 -11.42 -29.43 -7.62
N ALA A 47 -12.68 -29.11 -7.87
CA ALA A 47 -13.11 -27.72 -8.09
C ALA A 47 -12.86 -26.85 -6.86
N ALA A 48 -13.20 -27.34 -5.66
CA ALA A 48 -12.91 -26.62 -4.42
C ALA A 48 -11.40 -26.39 -4.22
N ALA A 49 -10.56 -27.38 -4.49
CA ALA A 49 -9.10 -27.23 -4.41
C ALA A 49 -8.59 -26.16 -5.39
N VAL A 50 -9.08 -26.12 -6.63
CA VAL A 50 -8.71 -25.09 -7.62
C VAL A 50 -9.13 -23.70 -7.14
N VAL A 51 -10.35 -23.55 -6.63
CA VAL A 51 -10.83 -22.26 -6.10
C VAL A 51 -9.94 -21.79 -4.94
N LEU A 52 -9.59 -22.69 -4.02
CA LEU A 52 -8.70 -22.38 -2.90
C LEU A 52 -7.30 -21.96 -3.37
N VAL A 53 -6.75 -22.64 -4.39
CA VAL A 53 -5.45 -22.26 -4.99
C VAL A 53 -5.52 -20.87 -5.59
N VAL A 54 -6.55 -20.58 -6.40
CA VAL A 54 -6.69 -19.29 -7.08
C VAL A 54 -6.87 -18.17 -6.05
N LEU A 55 -7.77 -18.33 -5.10
CA LEU A 55 -8.01 -17.33 -4.06
C LEU A 55 -6.76 -17.10 -3.19
N GLY A 56 -6.12 -18.19 -2.76
CA GLY A 56 -4.90 -18.10 -1.95
C GLY A 56 -3.73 -17.50 -2.71
N ALA A 57 -3.57 -17.85 -4.00
CA ALA A 57 -2.50 -17.30 -4.85
C ALA A 57 -2.70 -15.81 -5.14
N LEU A 58 -3.93 -15.35 -5.34
CA LEU A 58 -4.25 -13.92 -5.51
C LEU A 58 -4.11 -13.14 -4.20
N LEU A 59 -4.46 -13.77 -3.09
CA LEU A 59 -4.36 -13.13 -1.77
C LEU A 59 -2.91 -13.00 -1.29
N ALA A 60 -2.01 -13.89 -1.69
CA ALA A 60 -0.61 -13.88 -1.27
C ALA A 60 0.13 -12.55 -1.61
N PRO A 61 0.15 -12.06 -2.86
CA PRO A 61 0.77 -10.77 -3.17
C PRO A 61 0.04 -9.59 -2.49
N VAL A 62 -1.28 -9.66 -2.31
CA VAL A 62 -2.04 -8.64 -1.56
C VAL A 62 -1.60 -8.62 -0.09
N ALA A 63 -1.40 -9.78 0.53
CA ALA A 63 -0.91 -9.89 1.90
C ALA A 63 0.49 -9.28 2.06
N VAL A 64 1.38 -9.51 1.09
CA VAL A 64 2.73 -8.90 1.08
C VAL A 64 2.64 -7.38 0.96
N ALA A 65 1.82 -6.88 0.02
CA ALA A 65 1.64 -5.46 -0.21
C ALA A 65 1.00 -4.75 1.01
N ALA A 66 -0.04 -5.36 1.60
CA ALA A 66 -0.70 -4.82 2.79
C ALA A 66 0.24 -4.80 4.01
N SER A 67 1.01 -5.87 4.24
CA SER A 67 1.98 -5.95 5.34
C SER A 67 3.11 -4.93 5.18
N TRP A 68 3.59 -4.73 3.94
CA TRP A 68 4.57 -3.71 3.61
C TRP A 68 3.99 -2.30 3.81
N GLY A 69 2.80 -2.03 3.26
CA GLY A 69 2.14 -0.73 3.37
C GLY A 69 1.83 -0.34 4.82
N ARG A 70 1.33 -1.29 5.62
CA ARG A 70 1.16 -1.09 7.06
C ARG A 70 2.50 -0.74 7.73
N GLY A 71 3.57 -1.48 7.41
CA GLY A 71 4.89 -1.20 7.95
C GLY A 71 5.37 0.20 7.59
N LEU A 72 5.12 0.66 6.37
CA LEU A 72 5.50 2.00 5.92
C LEU A 72 4.71 3.11 6.63
N VAL A 73 3.42 2.87 6.94
CA VAL A 73 2.54 3.89 7.56
C VAL A 73 2.60 3.87 9.09
N ALA A 74 2.78 2.70 9.71
CA ALA A 74 2.69 2.54 11.16
C ALA A 74 4.05 2.55 11.88
N ASP A 75 5.14 2.21 11.17
CA ASP A 75 6.47 2.03 11.74
C ASP A 75 7.43 3.11 11.20
N THR A 76 7.80 4.04 12.05
CA THR A 76 8.65 5.18 11.70
C THR A 76 10.05 4.73 11.23
N ASP A 77 10.61 3.67 11.79
CA ASP A 77 11.95 3.22 11.37
C ASP A 77 11.91 2.56 9.99
N ARG A 78 10.85 1.83 9.66
CA ARG A 78 10.63 1.29 8.31
C ARG A 78 10.38 2.41 7.29
N TYR A 79 9.62 3.42 7.67
CA TYR A 79 9.43 4.60 6.83
C TYR A 79 10.78 5.28 6.55
N LEU A 80 11.58 5.53 7.58
CA LEU A 80 12.89 6.17 7.42
C LEU A 80 13.89 5.31 6.63
N ALA A 81 13.82 3.98 6.74
CA ALA A 81 14.60 3.09 5.89
C ALA A 81 14.25 3.22 4.40
N ALA A 82 12.97 3.55 4.11
CA ALA A 82 12.54 3.79 2.73
C ALA A 82 12.90 5.19 2.21
N VAL A 83 12.74 6.25 3.04
CA VAL A 83 12.91 7.64 2.58
C VAL A 83 14.27 8.24 2.92
N GLY A 84 15.02 7.64 3.86
CA GLY A 84 16.34 8.14 4.27
C GLY A 84 17.32 8.28 3.11
N PRO A 85 17.47 7.25 2.23
CA PRO A 85 18.39 7.32 1.09
C PRO A 85 18.07 8.43 0.08
N LEU A 86 16.84 8.96 0.07
CA LEU A 86 16.47 10.08 -0.80
C LEU A 86 17.28 11.36 -0.49
N ALA A 87 17.76 11.52 0.74
CA ALA A 87 18.64 12.65 1.10
C ALA A 87 19.99 12.64 0.37
N GLU A 88 20.40 11.50 -0.16
CA GLU A 88 21.65 11.34 -0.89
C GLU A 88 21.46 11.44 -2.41
N ASP A 89 20.20 11.35 -2.90
CA ASP A 89 19.89 11.43 -4.31
C ASP A 89 20.08 12.85 -4.86
N PRO A 90 20.90 13.04 -5.93
CA PRO A 90 21.18 14.36 -6.48
C PRO A 90 19.94 15.10 -6.99
N GLN A 91 18.97 14.38 -7.58
CA GLN A 91 17.75 14.99 -8.11
C GLN A 91 16.84 15.48 -6.97
N VAL A 92 16.78 14.72 -5.86
CA VAL A 92 16.05 15.12 -4.66
C VAL A 92 16.71 16.33 -4.00
N ARG A 93 18.05 16.33 -3.87
CA ARG A 93 18.79 17.48 -3.32
C ARG A 93 18.56 18.75 -4.13
N GLU A 94 18.63 18.66 -5.45
CA GLU A 94 18.36 19.79 -6.31
C GLU A 94 16.91 20.30 -6.17
N ALA A 95 15.93 19.39 -6.14
CA ALA A 95 14.53 19.77 -5.94
C ALA A 95 14.28 20.41 -4.56
N VAL A 96 14.93 19.91 -3.52
CA VAL A 96 14.87 20.53 -2.18
C VAL A 96 15.50 21.93 -2.21
N THR A 97 16.67 22.09 -2.87
CA THR A 97 17.32 23.38 -3.04
C THR A 97 16.42 24.38 -3.75
N ASP A 98 15.78 23.98 -4.86
CA ASP A 98 14.83 24.81 -5.60
C ASP A 98 13.64 25.22 -4.72
N ARG A 99 13.04 24.26 -4.03
CA ARG A 99 11.84 24.49 -3.22
C ARG A 99 12.13 25.39 -2.01
N VAL A 100 13.24 25.14 -1.32
CA VAL A 100 13.65 25.95 -0.17
C VAL A 100 14.03 27.35 -0.62
N THR A 101 14.78 27.48 -1.73
CA THR A 101 15.11 28.79 -2.32
C THR A 101 13.86 29.58 -2.64
N ALA A 102 12.89 28.99 -3.33
CA ALA A 102 11.63 29.64 -3.66
C ALA A 102 10.88 30.09 -2.39
N ALA A 103 10.79 29.22 -1.38
CA ALA A 103 10.11 29.54 -0.13
C ALA A 103 10.79 30.69 0.64
N VAL A 104 12.13 30.73 0.64
CA VAL A 104 12.91 31.81 1.28
C VAL A 104 12.73 33.12 0.52
N VAL A 105 12.84 33.13 -0.81
CA VAL A 105 12.65 34.29 -1.67
C VAL A 105 11.27 34.89 -1.50
N ASP A 106 10.25 34.03 -1.48
CA ASP A 106 8.83 34.40 -1.30
C ASP A 106 8.59 34.97 0.12
N GLY A 107 9.11 34.29 1.14
CA GLY A 107 9.01 34.72 2.54
C GLY A 107 9.71 36.06 2.83
N LEU A 108 10.84 36.30 2.19
CA LEU A 108 11.55 37.59 2.28
C LEU A 108 10.92 38.70 1.44
N ARG A 109 9.96 38.36 0.56
CA ARG A 109 9.27 39.28 -0.34
C ARG A 109 10.28 40.13 -1.15
N LEU A 110 11.34 39.51 -1.69
CA LEU A 110 12.47 40.16 -2.35
C LEU A 110 12.00 41.08 -3.48
N GLU A 111 10.96 40.70 -4.20
CA GLU A 111 10.37 41.56 -5.25
C GLU A 111 9.84 42.90 -4.69
N ARG A 112 9.20 42.87 -3.51
CA ARG A 112 8.69 44.08 -2.84
C ARG A 112 9.83 44.93 -2.32
N LEU A 113 10.81 44.30 -1.67
CA LEU A 113 12.00 45.01 -1.18
C LEU A 113 12.77 45.71 -2.31
N ALA A 114 12.93 45.05 -3.45
CA ALA A 114 13.54 45.64 -4.64
C ALA A 114 12.71 46.79 -5.20
N ALA A 115 11.36 46.62 -5.27
CA ALA A 115 10.46 47.68 -5.71
C ALA A 115 10.51 48.90 -4.78
N ASP A 116 10.46 48.68 -3.47
CA ASP A 116 10.52 49.76 -2.48
C ASP A 116 11.86 50.50 -2.56
N ALA A 117 12.99 49.78 -2.72
CA ALA A 117 14.30 50.36 -2.89
C ALA A 117 14.42 51.22 -4.16
N THR A 118 13.94 50.69 -5.32
CA THR A 118 13.96 51.42 -6.58
C THR A 118 13.03 52.66 -6.54
N SER A 119 11.86 52.53 -5.90
CA SER A 119 10.92 53.66 -5.72
C SER A 119 11.49 54.74 -4.82
N ALA A 120 12.21 54.37 -3.73
CA ALA A 120 12.88 55.32 -2.85
C ALA A 120 13.99 56.10 -3.56
N ILE A 121 14.71 55.41 -4.46
CA ILE A 121 15.75 56.07 -5.27
C ILE A 121 15.11 56.99 -6.34
N ALA A 122 14.01 56.55 -6.97
CA ALA A 122 13.29 57.36 -7.95
C ALA A 122 12.67 58.62 -7.34
N ALA A 123 12.35 58.64 -6.05
CA ALA A 123 11.85 59.80 -5.32
C ALA A 123 12.90 60.88 -5.08
N LEU A 124 14.17 60.66 -5.44
CA LEU A 124 15.28 61.61 -5.31
C LEU A 124 15.38 62.63 -6.47
N ASP A 125 14.32 62.84 -7.27
CA ASP A 125 14.30 63.79 -8.40
C ASP A 125 15.45 63.56 -9.42
N LEU A 126 15.69 62.32 -9.77
CA LEU A 126 16.72 61.97 -10.74
C LEU A 126 16.32 62.33 -12.17
N PRO A 127 17.31 62.66 -13.03
CA PRO A 127 17.03 62.81 -14.46
C PRO A 127 16.37 61.58 -15.05
N PRO A 128 15.44 61.69 -16.05
CA PRO A 128 14.67 60.59 -16.59
C PRO A 128 15.48 59.36 -17.00
N ARG A 129 16.65 59.56 -17.59
CA ARG A 129 17.60 58.46 -17.94
C ARG A 129 18.16 57.71 -16.74
N ALA A 130 18.35 58.39 -15.61
CA ALA A 130 18.83 57.75 -14.39
C ALA A 130 17.70 56.96 -13.72
N SER A 131 16.48 57.46 -13.75
CA SER A 131 15.30 56.70 -13.25
C SER A 131 15.04 55.43 -14.04
N GLU A 132 15.14 55.47 -15.38
CA GLU A 132 15.05 54.27 -16.23
C GLU A 132 16.20 53.28 -15.94
N ALA A 133 17.40 53.76 -15.72
CA ALA A 133 18.54 52.93 -15.37
C ALA A 133 18.33 52.21 -14.02
N VAL A 134 17.81 52.92 -13.00
CA VAL A 134 17.49 52.34 -11.69
C VAL A 134 16.40 51.26 -11.79
N GLU A 135 15.33 51.53 -12.54
CA GLU A 135 14.27 50.56 -12.74
C GLU A 135 14.76 49.30 -13.48
N SER A 136 15.66 49.47 -14.47
CA SER A 136 16.27 48.36 -15.21
C SER A 136 17.16 47.43 -14.33
N LEU A 137 17.66 47.94 -13.21
CA LEU A 137 18.46 47.15 -12.25
C LEU A 137 17.62 46.27 -11.33
N ARG A 138 16.32 46.50 -11.23
CA ARG A 138 15.43 45.75 -10.35
C ARG A 138 15.47 44.23 -10.61
N GLY A 139 15.29 43.79 -11.87
CA GLY A 139 15.37 42.40 -12.26
C GLY A 139 16.72 41.77 -11.89
N PRO A 140 17.84 42.28 -12.39
CA PRO A 140 19.18 41.78 -12.02
C PRO A 140 19.45 41.71 -10.52
N LEU A 141 18.94 42.65 -9.72
CA LEU A 141 19.09 42.60 -8.25
C LEU A 141 18.34 41.46 -7.61
N VAL A 142 17.09 41.23 -8.02
CA VAL A 142 16.27 40.08 -7.56
C VAL A 142 16.91 38.76 -7.97
N ASP A 143 17.41 38.67 -9.21
CA ASP A 143 18.09 37.49 -9.72
C ASP A 143 19.40 37.22 -8.96
N ALA A 144 20.19 38.23 -8.70
CA ALA A 144 21.42 38.11 -7.92
C ALA A 144 21.15 37.68 -6.47
N ALA A 145 20.13 38.26 -5.82
CA ALA A 145 19.72 37.88 -4.48
C ALA A 145 19.18 36.43 -4.44
N THR A 146 18.38 36.06 -5.42
CA THR A 146 17.88 34.68 -5.56
C THR A 146 19.02 33.68 -5.79
N GLY A 147 19.98 34.03 -6.66
CA GLY A 147 21.18 33.24 -6.91
C GLY A 147 22.03 33.05 -5.65
N TYR A 148 22.19 34.12 -4.87
CA TYR A 148 22.90 34.06 -3.58
C TYR A 148 22.18 33.11 -2.60
N VAL A 149 20.87 33.27 -2.41
CA VAL A 149 20.05 32.38 -1.56
C VAL A 149 20.19 30.95 -2.01
N ARG A 150 20.04 30.67 -3.33
CA ARG A 150 20.22 29.34 -3.90
C ARG A 150 21.59 28.75 -3.57
N GLY A 151 22.64 29.54 -3.71
CA GLY A 151 24.02 29.10 -3.39
C GLY A 151 24.19 28.78 -1.91
N VAL A 152 23.57 29.54 -1.00
CA VAL A 152 23.56 29.22 0.44
C VAL A 152 22.80 27.94 0.73
N VAL A 153 21.59 27.84 0.22
CA VAL A 153 20.74 26.65 0.39
C VAL A 153 21.42 25.41 -0.17
N GLY A 154 22.01 25.51 -1.38
CA GLY A 154 22.74 24.40 -2.01
C GLY A 154 23.87 23.89 -1.13
N ARG A 155 24.71 24.77 -0.56
CA ARG A 155 25.76 24.35 0.37
C ARG A 155 25.23 23.60 1.61
N VAL A 156 24.06 24.00 2.12
CA VAL A 156 23.43 23.30 3.25
C VAL A 156 22.94 21.92 2.83
N VAL A 157 22.26 21.83 1.68
CA VAL A 157 21.70 20.59 1.15
C VAL A 157 22.80 19.60 0.73
N ASP A 158 23.93 20.10 0.26
CA ASP A 158 25.08 19.26 -0.12
C ASP A 158 25.96 18.84 1.07
N SER A 159 25.71 19.40 2.25
CA SER A 159 26.49 19.07 3.45
C SER A 159 26.06 17.73 4.07
N ASP A 160 26.99 17.09 4.81
CA ASP A 160 26.70 15.86 5.58
C ASP A 160 25.62 16.06 6.65
N ALA A 161 25.43 17.31 7.10
CA ALA A 161 24.39 17.66 8.06
C ALA A 161 22.98 17.49 7.48
N PHE A 162 22.81 17.61 6.15
CA PHE A 162 21.51 17.54 5.50
C PHE A 162 20.82 16.17 5.70
N ALA A 163 21.55 15.07 5.55
CA ALA A 163 21.00 13.73 5.77
C ALA A 163 20.47 13.54 7.20
N THR A 164 21.15 14.13 8.19
CA THR A 164 20.70 14.12 9.58
C THR A 164 19.45 14.98 9.79
N VAL A 165 19.41 16.17 9.21
CA VAL A 165 18.25 17.07 9.24
C VAL A 165 17.05 16.42 8.56
N TRP A 166 17.26 15.85 7.36
CA TRP A 166 16.25 15.12 6.60
C TRP A 166 15.61 13.99 7.42
N THR A 167 16.45 13.14 8.00
CA THR A 167 15.99 12.00 8.80
C THR A 167 15.24 12.46 10.05
N THR A 168 15.72 13.51 10.73
CA THR A 168 15.09 14.05 11.94
C THR A 168 13.74 14.67 11.62
N ALA A 169 13.65 15.48 10.57
CA ALA A 169 12.41 16.10 10.13
C ALA A 169 11.38 15.06 9.70
N ASN A 170 11.78 14.09 8.87
CA ASN A 170 10.90 13.02 8.41
C ASN A 170 10.44 12.13 9.58
N ARG A 171 11.30 11.83 10.57
CA ARG A 171 10.94 11.09 11.78
C ARG A 171 9.82 11.77 12.55
N GLU A 172 9.97 13.07 12.78
CA GLU A 172 9.01 13.81 13.57
C GLU A 172 7.67 13.93 12.87
N VAL A 173 7.67 14.34 11.59
CA VAL A 173 6.45 14.45 10.78
C VAL A 173 5.74 13.10 10.68
N HIS A 174 6.47 12.01 10.38
CA HIS A 174 5.88 10.69 10.26
C HIS A 174 5.28 10.20 11.58
N ARG A 175 5.96 10.42 12.71
CA ARG A 175 5.46 10.03 14.03
C ARG A 175 4.14 10.72 14.35
N GLN A 176 4.01 12.01 14.06
CA GLN A 176 2.78 12.77 14.25
C GLN A 176 1.66 12.30 13.33
N LEU A 177 1.94 12.12 12.04
CA LEU A 177 0.96 11.59 11.08
C LEU A 177 0.47 10.20 11.47
N ALA A 178 1.38 9.33 11.87
CA ALA A 178 1.03 7.97 12.33
C ALA A 178 0.16 8.01 13.59
N ALA A 179 0.40 8.92 14.54
CA ALA A 179 -0.42 9.11 15.72
C ALA A 179 -1.83 9.61 15.35
N VAL A 180 -1.94 10.56 14.43
CA VAL A 180 -3.23 11.06 13.93
C VAL A 180 -4.03 9.96 13.23
N LEU A 181 -3.38 9.14 12.39
CA LEU A 181 -4.03 8.02 11.68
C LEU A 181 -4.50 6.92 12.64
N ARG A 182 -3.79 6.69 13.74
CA ARG A 182 -4.22 5.76 14.79
C ARG A 182 -5.36 6.31 15.64
N GLY A 183 -5.59 7.62 15.58
CA GLY A 183 -6.58 8.30 16.43
C GLY A 183 -6.08 8.49 17.87
N ASP A 184 -4.75 8.63 18.09
CA ASP A 184 -4.16 8.84 19.39
C ASP A 184 -4.59 10.20 19.96
N PRO A 185 -5.18 10.29 21.18
CA PRO A 185 -5.70 11.54 21.73
C PRO A 185 -4.62 12.61 22.01
N GLY A 186 -3.36 12.18 22.07
CA GLY A 186 -2.20 13.05 22.31
C GLY A 186 -1.51 13.55 21.03
N ALA A 187 -2.07 13.25 19.86
CA ALA A 187 -1.53 13.79 18.61
C ALA A 187 -1.66 15.33 18.63
N LEU A 188 -0.57 16.03 18.34
CA LEU A 188 -0.49 17.51 18.33
C LEU A 188 -1.30 18.15 17.18
N ALA A 189 -2.36 17.50 16.78
CA ALA A 189 -3.24 17.94 15.72
C ALA A 189 -4.37 18.78 16.35
N ARG A 190 -4.43 20.06 16.00
CA ARG A 190 -5.55 20.94 16.35
C ARG A 190 -6.57 20.90 15.21
N ILE A 191 -7.82 20.71 15.58
CA ILE A 191 -8.92 20.89 14.63
C ILE A 191 -9.38 22.33 14.82
N ASP A 192 -9.19 23.15 13.80
CA ASP A 192 -9.65 24.54 13.77
C ASP A 192 -11.18 24.60 13.66
N ALA A 193 -11.77 25.78 13.94
CA ALA A 193 -13.22 25.98 13.96
C ALA A 193 -13.90 25.70 12.59
N ASP A 194 -13.16 25.71 11.50
CA ASP A 194 -13.59 25.36 10.15
C ASP A 194 -13.44 23.86 9.81
N GLY A 195 -13.04 23.03 10.79
CA GLY A 195 -12.83 21.59 10.60
C GLY A 195 -11.53 21.23 9.89
N THR A 196 -10.59 22.15 9.80
CA THR A 196 -9.26 21.90 9.20
C THR A 196 -8.33 21.34 10.27
N LEU A 197 -7.69 20.21 9.97
CA LEU A 197 -6.65 19.63 10.80
C LEU A 197 -5.33 20.37 10.53
N THR A 198 -4.88 21.13 11.53
CA THR A 198 -3.60 21.83 11.49
C THR A 198 -2.58 21.08 12.34
N VAL A 199 -1.46 20.71 11.73
CA VAL A 199 -0.31 20.10 12.44
C VAL A 199 0.67 21.21 12.76
N ASP A 200 0.98 21.37 14.04
CA ASP A 200 2.00 22.31 14.51
C ASP A 200 3.41 21.71 14.26
N LEU A 201 4.10 22.26 13.29
CA LEU A 201 5.48 21.91 12.96
C LEU A 201 6.52 22.80 13.66
N GLY A 202 6.11 23.68 14.58
CA GLY A 202 7.02 24.57 15.31
C GLY A 202 8.18 23.82 15.95
N GLY A 203 7.88 22.71 16.63
CA GLY A 203 8.91 21.83 17.20
C GLY A 203 9.87 21.21 16.19
N VAL A 204 9.40 20.93 14.96
CA VAL A 204 10.24 20.41 13.87
C VAL A 204 11.19 21.49 13.37
N VAL A 205 10.66 22.70 13.16
CA VAL A 205 11.44 23.87 12.72
C VAL A 205 12.52 24.20 13.75
N ASP A 206 12.18 24.19 15.03
CA ASP A 206 13.14 24.45 16.11
C ASP A 206 14.22 23.37 16.21
N ALA A 207 13.86 22.09 16.08
CA ALA A 207 14.83 21.00 16.05
C ALA A 207 15.78 21.08 14.84
N VAL A 208 15.26 21.45 13.66
CA VAL A 208 16.06 21.67 12.45
C VAL A 208 16.97 22.86 12.63
N ARG A 209 16.45 23.99 13.16
CA ARG A 209 17.23 25.20 13.44
C ARG A 209 18.41 24.90 14.39
N GLN A 210 18.16 24.22 15.50
CA GLN A 210 19.21 23.84 16.45
C GLN A 210 20.28 22.96 15.81
N ARG A 211 19.88 22.00 14.97
CA ARG A 211 20.84 21.13 14.27
C ARG A 211 21.69 21.89 13.26
N LEU A 212 21.08 22.80 12.50
CA LEU A 212 21.80 23.63 11.53
C LEU A 212 22.73 24.61 12.23
N SER A 213 22.31 25.25 13.32
CA SER A 213 23.16 26.11 14.13
C SER A 213 24.37 25.34 14.72
N ALA A 214 24.14 24.14 15.28
CA ALA A 214 25.18 23.24 15.76
C ALA A 214 26.14 22.78 14.66
N ALA A 215 25.68 22.70 13.40
CA ALA A 215 26.51 22.40 12.24
C ALA A 215 27.26 23.61 11.66
N GLY A 216 27.20 24.78 12.33
CA GLY A 216 27.94 26.00 11.96
C GLY A 216 27.20 26.95 11.02
N PHE A 217 25.92 26.69 10.72
CA PHE A 217 25.07 27.52 9.88
C PHE A 217 24.36 28.62 10.71
N ALA A 218 25.13 29.50 11.37
CA ALA A 218 24.61 30.55 12.27
C ALA A 218 23.63 31.56 11.59
N VAL A 219 23.57 31.58 10.26
CA VAL A 219 22.62 32.42 9.52
C VAL A 219 21.17 32.00 9.82
N VAL A 220 20.93 30.76 10.22
CA VAL A 220 19.60 30.21 10.53
C VAL A 220 18.99 30.86 11.78
N ASP A 221 19.84 31.32 12.71
CA ASP A 221 19.40 31.99 13.95
C ASP A 221 18.82 33.39 13.69
N ARG A 222 19.11 33.96 12.52
CA ARG A 222 18.62 35.29 12.10
C ARG A 222 17.31 35.23 11.31
N LEU A 223 16.86 34.02 10.97
CA LEU A 223 15.56 33.84 10.27
C LEU A 223 14.42 34.12 11.26
N PRO A 224 13.38 34.88 10.84
CA PRO A 224 12.20 35.09 11.67
C PRO A 224 11.55 33.76 12.01
N ALA A 225 10.91 33.70 13.19
CA ALA A 225 10.08 32.54 13.54
C ALA A 225 8.97 32.42 12.52
N VAL A 226 8.96 31.31 11.80
CA VAL A 226 7.88 30.99 10.86
C VAL A 226 6.85 30.19 11.63
N ASP A 227 5.62 30.68 11.70
CA ASP A 227 4.49 29.88 12.14
C ASP A 227 4.29 28.73 11.12
N ALA A 228 5.00 27.65 11.36
CA ALA A 228 4.97 26.45 10.51
C ALA A 228 3.77 25.58 10.86
N SER A 229 2.58 26.16 10.81
CA SER A 229 1.35 25.40 10.87
C SER A 229 0.93 25.00 9.46
N PHE A 230 0.77 23.71 9.23
CA PHE A 230 0.35 23.18 7.92
C PHE A 230 -1.07 22.62 8.04
N ALA A 231 -1.99 23.18 7.25
CA ALA A 231 -3.33 22.59 7.08
C ALA A 231 -3.19 21.30 6.28
N VAL A 232 -3.31 20.14 6.95
CA VAL A 232 -3.00 18.85 6.33
C VAL A 232 -4.24 18.21 5.71
N LEU A 233 -5.40 18.29 6.38
CA LEU A 233 -6.60 17.59 5.96
C LEU A 233 -7.86 18.31 6.47
N ARG A 234 -8.95 18.21 5.72
CA ARG A 234 -10.30 18.54 6.22
C ARG A 234 -10.79 17.41 7.12
N SER A 235 -11.62 17.69 8.10
CA SER A 235 -12.12 16.70 9.06
C SER A 235 -12.76 15.46 8.40
N ALA A 236 -13.46 15.64 7.28
CA ALA A 236 -14.03 14.54 6.51
C ALA A 236 -12.97 13.64 5.85
N ASP A 237 -11.86 14.22 5.40
CA ASP A 237 -10.76 13.46 4.79
C ASP A 237 -9.95 12.71 5.85
N LEU A 238 -9.88 13.25 7.09
CA LEU A 238 -9.26 12.57 8.21
C LEU A 238 -10.01 11.29 8.59
N VAL A 239 -11.34 11.35 8.67
CA VAL A 239 -12.15 10.15 8.96
C VAL A 239 -11.90 9.08 7.91
N ARG A 240 -11.92 9.45 6.63
CA ARG A 240 -11.60 8.51 5.52
C ARG A 240 -10.19 7.95 5.61
N ALA A 241 -9.19 8.77 5.96
CA ALA A 241 -7.82 8.33 6.12
C ALA A 241 -7.67 7.34 7.28
N GLN A 242 -8.34 7.57 8.41
CA GLN A 242 -8.37 6.64 9.53
C GLN A 242 -9.09 5.33 9.20
N GLU A 243 -10.20 5.38 8.44
CA GLU A 243 -10.89 4.18 7.97
C GLU A 243 -10.00 3.38 7.00
N ALA A 244 -9.34 4.05 6.08
CA ALA A 244 -8.37 3.41 5.17
C ALA A 244 -7.20 2.78 5.93
N TYR A 245 -6.69 3.46 6.97
CA TYR A 245 -5.65 2.90 7.83
C TYR A 245 -6.14 1.65 8.58
N ARG A 246 -7.35 1.69 9.17
CA ARG A 246 -7.93 0.50 9.86
C ARG A 246 -8.14 -0.67 8.89
N ALA A 247 -8.61 -0.39 7.67
CA ALA A 247 -8.76 -1.40 6.63
C ALA A 247 -7.40 -2.01 6.22
N LEU A 248 -6.36 -1.16 6.07
CA LEU A 248 -5.00 -1.60 5.80
C LEU A 248 -4.44 -2.45 6.94
N ASP A 249 -4.64 -2.03 8.19
CA ASP A 249 -4.19 -2.76 9.38
C ASP A 249 -4.86 -4.13 9.50
N ALA A 250 -6.17 -4.19 9.29
CA ALA A 250 -6.94 -5.43 9.25
C ALA A 250 -6.47 -6.33 8.09
N ALA A 251 -6.32 -5.78 6.89
CA ALA A 251 -5.81 -6.52 5.74
C ALA A 251 -4.41 -7.07 5.99
N ALA A 252 -3.49 -6.27 6.52
CA ALA A 252 -2.13 -6.68 6.84
C ALA A 252 -2.07 -7.76 7.93
N THR A 253 -3.02 -7.73 8.87
CA THR A 253 -3.07 -8.70 9.98
C THR A 253 -3.68 -10.02 9.53
N TRP A 254 -4.80 -10.00 8.80
CA TRP A 254 -5.58 -11.19 8.51
C TRP A 254 -5.26 -11.85 7.17
N SER A 255 -4.86 -11.05 6.13
CA SER A 255 -4.63 -11.62 4.80
C SER A 255 -3.49 -12.64 4.72
N PRO A 256 -2.35 -12.53 5.48
CA PRO A 256 -1.33 -13.57 5.45
C PRO A 256 -1.86 -14.91 5.99
N TRP A 257 -2.61 -14.87 7.09
CA TRP A 257 -3.20 -16.07 7.69
C TRP A 257 -4.27 -16.68 6.79
N ALA A 258 -5.11 -15.86 6.17
CA ALA A 258 -6.10 -16.30 5.22
C ALA A 258 -5.44 -16.95 3.98
N ALA A 259 -4.40 -16.33 3.42
CA ALA A 259 -3.64 -16.89 2.31
C ALA A 259 -3.06 -18.26 2.66
N VAL A 260 -2.38 -18.37 3.81
CA VAL A 260 -1.79 -19.62 4.28
C VAL A 260 -2.88 -20.69 4.49
N ALA A 261 -4.01 -20.34 5.13
CA ALA A 261 -5.12 -21.27 5.37
C ALA A 261 -5.74 -21.79 4.06
N LEU A 262 -5.95 -20.89 3.07
CA LEU A 262 -6.50 -21.27 1.76
C LEU A 262 -5.54 -22.20 1.01
N LEU A 263 -4.24 -21.86 0.97
CA LEU A 263 -3.23 -22.67 0.28
C LEU A 263 -3.00 -24.02 0.98
N ALA A 264 -2.96 -24.05 2.31
CA ALA A 264 -2.86 -25.28 3.10
C ALA A 264 -4.11 -26.15 2.91
N GLY A 265 -5.31 -25.55 2.90
CA GLY A 265 -6.57 -26.24 2.60
C GLY A 265 -6.57 -26.85 1.21
N ALA A 266 -6.06 -26.13 0.20
CA ALA A 266 -5.92 -26.65 -1.16
C ALA A 266 -5.02 -27.90 -1.22
N VAL A 267 -3.86 -27.85 -0.53
CA VAL A 267 -2.93 -28.99 -0.43
C VAL A 267 -3.56 -30.17 0.34
N ALA A 268 -4.31 -29.90 1.42
CA ALA A 268 -4.96 -30.92 2.23
C ALA A 268 -6.07 -31.66 1.45
N LEU A 269 -6.82 -30.93 0.57
CA LEU A 269 -7.85 -31.53 -0.27
C LEU A 269 -7.27 -32.32 -1.45
N ALA A 270 -6.02 -32.12 -1.81
CA ALA A 270 -5.38 -32.77 -2.93
C ALA A 270 -5.06 -34.25 -2.61
N ARG A 271 -5.20 -35.12 -3.60
CA ARG A 271 -4.83 -36.53 -3.48
C ARG A 271 -3.32 -36.76 -3.47
N ASP A 272 -2.60 -35.99 -4.28
CA ASP A 272 -1.13 -35.97 -4.31
C ASP A 272 -0.63 -34.63 -3.77
N ARG A 273 -0.20 -34.64 -2.52
CA ARG A 273 0.27 -33.44 -1.79
C ARG A 273 1.50 -32.81 -2.42
N VAL A 274 2.42 -33.62 -2.98
CA VAL A 274 3.65 -33.09 -3.57
C VAL A 274 3.35 -32.35 -4.88
N ARG A 275 2.48 -32.95 -5.72
CA ARG A 275 2.03 -32.29 -6.94
C ARG A 275 1.21 -31.03 -6.63
N ALA A 276 0.33 -31.08 -5.63
CA ALA A 276 -0.44 -29.93 -5.20
C ALA A 276 0.45 -28.80 -4.70
N LEU A 277 1.47 -29.11 -3.90
CA LEU A 277 2.43 -28.12 -3.42
C LEU A 277 3.16 -27.43 -4.58
N ALA A 278 3.60 -28.19 -5.58
CA ALA A 278 4.23 -27.61 -6.78
C ALA A 278 3.26 -26.68 -7.54
N VAL A 279 2.00 -27.09 -7.73
CA VAL A 279 0.97 -26.27 -8.40
C VAL A 279 0.66 -25.00 -7.61
N VAL A 280 0.48 -25.11 -6.29
CA VAL A 280 0.24 -23.98 -5.39
C VAL A 280 1.40 -22.99 -5.46
N SER A 281 2.63 -23.47 -5.35
CA SER A 281 3.82 -22.63 -5.40
C SER A 281 3.97 -21.93 -6.75
N LEU A 282 3.68 -22.62 -7.86
CA LEU A 282 3.70 -22.03 -9.19
C LEU A 282 2.60 -20.97 -9.37
N ALA A 283 1.41 -21.21 -8.83
CA ALA A 283 0.31 -20.24 -8.84
C ALA A 283 0.67 -18.96 -8.04
N VAL A 284 1.27 -19.14 -6.85
CA VAL A 284 1.76 -17.99 -6.05
C VAL A 284 2.87 -17.26 -6.80
N ALA A 285 3.85 -17.98 -7.38
CA ALA A 285 4.90 -17.37 -8.18
C ALA A 285 4.35 -16.54 -9.35
N GLY A 286 3.35 -17.08 -10.07
CA GLY A 286 2.67 -16.38 -11.16
C GLY A 286 1.94 -15.12 -10.69
N ALA A 287 1.22 -15.18 -9.56
CA ALA A 287 0.51 -14.02 -9.01
C ALA A 287 1.48 -12.92 -8.53
N VAL A 288 2.59 -13.31 -7.88
CA VAL A 288 3.64 -12.38 -7.46
C VAL A 288 4.35 -11.75 -8.66
N ALA A 289 4.68 -12.55 -9.69
CA ALA A 289 5.27 -12.05 -10.93
C ALA A 289 4.33 -11.05 -11.64
N LEU A 290 3.04 -11.33 -11.66
CA LEU A 290 2.03 -10.41 -12.21
C LEU A 290 2.01 -9.08 -11.45
N LEU A 291 2.07 -9.10 -10.12
CA LEU A 291 2.15 -7.86 -9.32
C LEU A 291 3.46 -7.11 -9.59
N LEU A 292 4.60 -7.80 -9.73
CA LEU A 292 5.87 -7.15 -10.09
C LEU A 292 5.78 -6.46 -11.46
N VAL A 293 5.17 -7.11 -12.46
CA VAL A 293 4.90 -6.50 -13.78
C VAL A 293 3.95 -5.30 -13.64
N ALA A 294 2.90 -5.41 -12.82
CA ALA A 294 1.98 -4.32 -12.57
C ALA A 294 2.67 -3.11 -11.89
N LEU A 295 3.64 -3.33 -11.00
CA LEU A 295 4.44 -2.25 -10.41
C LEU A 295 5.32 -1.54 -11.46
N VAL A 296 5.89 -2.28 -12.41
CA VAL A 296 6.67 -1.69 -13.52
C VAL A 296 5.77 -0.89 -14.45
N ALA A 297 4.62 -1.45 -14.83
CA ALA A 297 3.63 -0.75 -15.64
C ALA A 297 3.05 0.47 -14.92
N GLY A 298 2.80 0.34 -13.61
CA GLY A 298 2.33 1.42 -12.74
C GLY A 298 3.31 2.60 -12.67
N ARG A 299 4.62 2.33 -12.71
CA ARG A 299 5.66 3.36 -12.79
C ARG A 299 5.53 4.22 -14.05
N SER A 300 5.35 3.58 -15.20
CA SER A 300 5.19 4.30 -16.49
C SER A 300 3.90 5.11 -16.52
N TRP A 301 2.81 4.52 -16.02
CA TRP A 301 1.51 5.20 -15.92
C TRP A 301 1.59 6.38 -14.96
N TYR A 302 2.21 6.21 -13.78
CA TYR A 302 2.40 7.28 -12.80
C TYR A 302 3.19 8.44 -13.40
N ALA A 303 4.32 8.16 -14.06
CA ALA A 303 5.13 9.18 -14.72
C ALA A 303 4.35 9.96 -15.78
N GLY A 304 3.46 9.30 -16.54
CA GLY A 304 2.62 9.93 -17.56
C GLY A 304 1.36 10.64 -17.03
N SER A 305 0.94 10.36 -15.78
CA SER A 305 -0.27 10.91 -15.17
C SER A 305 -0.02 12.09 -14.23
N LEU A 306 1.24 12.51 -14.07
CA LEU A 306 1.59 13.63 -13.19
C LEU A 306 0.95 14.92 -13.69
N PRO A 307 0.26 15.70 -12.81
CA PRO A 307 -0.30 16.99 -13.19
C PRO A 307 0.77 17.97 -13.68
N PRO A 308 0.45 18.88 -14.61
CA PRO A 308 1.41 19.91 -15.07
C PRO A 308 1.96 20.81 -13.95
N ALA A 309 1.26 20.85 -12.81
CA ALA A 309 1.72 21.55 -11.61
C ALA A 309 2.94 20.88 -10.92
N VAL A 310 3.26 19.63 -11.25
CA VAL A 310 4.45 18.96 -10.76
C VAL A 310 5.65 19.43 -11.59
N GLN A 311 6.42 20.35 -11.03
CA GLN A 311 7.56 20.97 -11.70
C GLN A 311 8.72 19.99 -11.97
N ARG A 312 8.82 18.90 -11.22
CA ARG A 312 9.92 17.91 -11.28
C ARG A 312 9.38 16.48 -11.35
N PRO A 313 8.89 16.03 -12.52
CA PRO A 313 8.39 14.65 -12.69
C PRO A 313 9.48 13.59 -12.51
N ASP A 314 10.73 13.91 -12.80
CA ASP A 314 11.92 13.09 -12.56
C ASP A 314 12.06 12.71 -11.08
N VAL A 315 11.95 13.67 -10.18
CA VAL A 315 12.01 13.44 -8.72
C VAL A 315 10.87 12.56 -8.24
N ALA A 316 9.66 12.76 -8.77
CA ALA A 316 8.51 11.94 -8.41
C ALA A 316 8.74 10.45 -8.74
N VAL A 317 9.41 10.17 -9.87
CA VAL A 317 9.78 8.80 -10.26
C VAL A 317 10.86 8.22 -9.35
N VAL A 318 11.88 9.00 -8.97
CA VAL A 318 12.91 8.58 -8.00
C VAL A 318 12.27 8.21 -6.67
N VAL A 319 11.37 9.06 -6.14
CA VAL A 319 10.63 8.79 -4.90
C VAL A 319 9.80 7.50 -5.02
N TYR A 320 9.08 7.32 -6.14
CA TYR A 320 8.31 6.11 -6.41
C TYR A 320 9.20 4.85 -6.37
N ASP A 321 10.33 4.87 -7.08
CA ASP A 321 11.25 3.74 -7.15
C ASP A 321 11.86 3.42 -5.79
N GLN A 322 12.29 4.43 -5.05
CA GLN A 322 12.89 4.27 -3.73
C GLN A 322 11.89 3.73 -2.70
N VAL A 323 10.70 4.32 -2.62
CA VAL A 323 9.67 3.88 -1.68
C VAL A 323 9.23 2.45 -1.98
N LEU A 324 9.01 2.09 -3.24
CA LEU A 324 8.58 0.74 -3.62
C LEU A 324 9.72 -0.29 -3.66
N SER A 325 10.98 0.12 -3.46
CA SER A 325 12.14 -0.79 -3.42
C SER A 325 11.96 -1.90 -2.38
N GLY A 326 11.48 -1.55 -1.19
CA GLY A 326 11.18 -2.49 -0.11
C GLY A 326 10.08 -3.50 -0.45
N LEU A 327 9.01 -3.05 -1.13
CA LEU A 327 7.95 -3.93 -1.62
C LEU A 327 8.48 -4.89 -2.70
N ARG A 328 9.24 -4.37 -3.68
CA ARG A 328 9.87 -5.18 -4.72
C ARG A 328 10.78 -6.26 -4.13
N ALA A 329 11.61 -5.88 -3.15
CA ALA A 329 12.48 -6.83 -2.46
C ALA A 329 11.68 -7.91 -1.69
N ALA A 330 10.59 -7.55 -1.04
CA ALA A 330 9.70 -8.51 -0.35
C ALA A 330 9.05 -9.48 -1.35
N LEU A 331 8.50 -8.97 -2.46
CA LEU A 331 7.90 -9.78 -3.52
C LEU A 331 8.91 -10.72 -4.18
N LEU A 332 10.13 -10.26 -4.46
CA LEU A 332 11.19 -11.08 -5.03
C LEU A 332 11.60 -12.21 -4.08
N ARG A 333 11.65 -11.99 -2.76
CA ARG A 333 11.91 -13.05 -1.78
C ARG A 333 10.80 -14.10 -1.77
N VAL A 334 9.53 -13.69 -1.84
CA VAL A 334 8.40 -14.62 -1.93
C VAL A 334 8.42 -15.39 -3.24
N LEU A 335 8.72 -14.72 -4.36
CA LEU A 335 8.88 -15.36 -5.67
C LEU A 335 9.97 -16.43 -5.65
N ALA A 336 11.16 -16.09 -5.13
CA ALA A 336 12.27 -17.02 -5.03
C ALA A 336 11.90 -18.24 -4.17
N ALA A 337 11.28 -18.03 -3.01
CA ALA A 337 10.82 -19.11 -2.16
C ALA A 337 9.78 -20.01 -2.87
N ALA A 338 8.81 -19.42 -3.56
CA ALA A 338 7.80 -20.15 -4.30
C ALA A 338 8.41 -20.98 -5.46
N VAL A 339 9.36 -20.43 -6.18
CA VAL A 339 10.08 -21.13 -7.27
C VAL A 339 10.90 -22.31 -6.72
N VAL A 340 11.62 -22.12 -5.61
CA VAL A 340 12.39 -23.20 -4.96
C VAL A 340 11.46 -24.33 -4.52
N VAL A 341 10.33 -24.04 -3.89
CA VAL A 341 9.36 -25.07 -3.47
C VAL A 341 8.73 -25.77 -4.67
N ALA A 342 8.43 -25.03 -5.75
CA ALA A 342 7.90 -25.60 -6.99
C ALA A 342 8.90 -26.57 -7.63
N ALA A 343 10.17 -26.19 -7.71
CA ALA A 343 11.25 -27.00 -8.26
C ALA A 343 11.47 -28.30 -7.44
N ALA A 344 11.51 -28.17 -6.10
CA ALA A 344 11.62 -29.32 -5.19
C ALA A 344 10.44 -30.28 -5.33
N GLY A 345 9.22 -29.73 -5.48
CA GLY A 345 8.02 -30.53 -5.77
C GLY A 345 8.08 -31.27 -7.11
N ALA A 346 8.55 -30.62 -8.14
CA ALA A 346 8.71 -31.23 -9.47
C ALA A 346 9.73 -32.38 -9.46
N VAL A 347 10.88 -32.20 -8.82
CA VAL A 347 11.89 -33.26 -8.62
C VAL A 347 11.30 -34.45 -7.82
N GLY A 348 10.52 -34.15 -6.75
CA GLY A 348 9.86 -35.19 -5.95
C GLY A 348 8.84 -36.02 -6.74
N VAL A 349 8.10 -35.39 -7.68
CA VAL A 349 7.18 -36.07 -8.59
C VAL A 349 7.94 -36.95 -9.58
N ALA A 350 9.01 -36.43 -10.19
CA ALA A 350 9.84 -37.17 -11.17
C ALA A 350 10.52 -38.41 -10.53
N ALA A 351 11.04 -38.26 -9.30
CA ALA A 351 11.66 -39.37 -8.57
C ALA A 351 10.68 -40.51 -8.24
N ARG A 352 9.42 -40.21 -7.95
CA ARG A 352 8.37 -41.21 -7.69
C ARG A 352 7.96 -41.93 -8.98
N GLY A 353 7.82 -41.22 -10.10
CA GLY A 353 7.52 -41.81 -11.39
C GLY A 353 8.62 -42.79 -11.89
N GLY A 354 9.89 -42.44 -11.68
CA GLY A 354 11.04 -43.27 -12.04
C GLY A 354 11.17 -44.57 -11.18
N ARG A 355 10.71 -44.55 -9.93
CA ARG A 355 10.65 -45.77 -9.08
C ARG A 355 9.53 -46.70 -9.48
N ALA A 356 8.35 -46.20 -9.85
CA ALA A 356 7.23 -47.02 -10.31
C ALA A 356 7.54 -47.71 -11.66
N GLY A 357 8.24 -47.05 -12.57
CA GLY A 357 8.66 -47.66 -13.84
C GLY A 357 9.77 -48.71 -13.73
N ARG A 358 10.57 -48.68 -12.65
CA ARG A 358 11.59 -49.73 -12.38
C ARG A 358 11.07 -50.95 -11.67
N ALA A 359 9.92 -50.86 -10.97
CA ALA A 359 9.28 -51.98 -10.31
C ALA A 359 8.42 -52.84 -11.28
N LEU A 360 8.19 -52.36 -12.51
CA LEU A 360 7.42 -53.04 -13.57
C LEU A 360 8.33 -53.67 -14.65
N ARG A 361 9.64 -53.62 -14.51
CA ARG A 361 10.63 -54.34 -15.29
C ARG A 361 11.29 -55.44 -14.46
#